data_351f8f0083826d83592f4bd2225ba1e7
#
_entry.id   351f8f0083826d83592f4bd2225ba1e7
#
_cell.length_a   1.000
_cell.length_b   1.000
_cell.length_c   1.000
_cell.angle_alpha   90.00
_cell.angle_beta   90.00
_cell.angle_gamma   90.00
#
_symmetry.space_group_name_H-M   'P 1'
#
loop_
_entity.id
_entity.type
_entity.pdbx_description
1 polymer ?
#
loop_
_entity_poly.entity_id
_entity_poly.type
_entity_poly.pdbx_seq_one_letter_code
_entity_poly.pdbx_strand_id
1 'polypeptide(L)'
;LEDLFQQQQQFTSDVAHELRTPSAIVSAECQYLKKYGKNIDDYTESLTVIERQNTKTTEIISQLLQLSRLEQGRIKDDFEYSNFKTLIESVCDMEPLQFKKQITIYSNLDDISIYMNVGLMAIAVKNIINNAMKYSKNKSSIILKLWKEKDYVFFEVKDYGCGMSEETKKHIYDRFYRADKSRNTEGFGLGLSLVHKII
;
A
#
# COMPACT_ATOMS: atom_id res chain seq x y z
N LEU A 1 26.96 -13.14 0.64
CA LEU A 1 27.22 -12.07 -0.34
C LEU A 1 26.48 -12.33 -1.65
N GLU A 2 26.50 -13.57 -2.14
CA GLU A 2 25.85 -13.97 -3.41
C GLU A 2 24.33 -13.81 -3.33
N ASP A 3 23.71 -14.23 -2.23
CA ASP A 3 22.28 -14.08 -2.00
C ASP A 3 21.83 -12.60 -1.96
N LEU A 4 22.61 -11.73 -1.32
CA LEU A 4 22.34 -10.29 -1.29
C LEU A 4 22.43 -9.65 -2.68
N PHE A 5 23.40 -10.08 -3.47
CA PHE A 5 23.57 -9.60 -4.83
C PHE A 5 22.41 -10.06 -5.74
N GLN A 6 21.99 -11.32 -5.61
CA GLN A 6 20.83 -11.84 -6.34
C GLN A 6 19.53 -11.12 -5.96
N GLN A 7 19.30 -10.87 -4.66
CA GLN A 7 18.15 -10.10 -4.20
C GLN A 7 18.15 -8.68 -4.76
N GLN A 8 19.33 -8.03 -4.83
CA GLN A 8 19.45 -6.68 -5.41
C GLN A 8 19.17 -6.67 -6.91
N GLN A 9 19.67 -7.67 -7.65
CA GLN A 9 19.39 -7.80 -9.08
C GLN A 9 17.90 -8.03 -9.33
N GLN A 10 17.29 -8.95 -8.58
CA GLN A 10 15.85 -9.23 -8.70
C GLN A 10 15.03 -7.98 -8.41
N PHE A 11 15.34 -7.26 -7.33
CA PHE A 11 14.68 -6.00 -7.00
C PHE A 11 14.76 -4.99 -8.15
N THR A 12 15.93 -4.80 -8.75
CA THR A 12 16.11 -3.85 -9.88
C THR A 12 15.29 -4.28 -11.10
N SER A 13 15.26 -5.59 -11.38
CA SER A 13 14.46 -6.15 -12.47
C SER A 13 12.96 -5.92 -12.24
N ASP A 14 12.48 -6.17 -11.02
CA ASP A 14 11.06 -6.02 -10.67
C ASP A 14 10.64 -4.55 -10.76
N VAL A 15 11.45 -3.62 -10.25
CA VAL A 15 11.22 -2.16 -10.42
C VAL A 15 11.10 -1.79 -11.88
N ALA A 16 12.03 -2.26 -12.72
CA ALA A 16 12.02 -1.95 -14.14
C ALA A 16 10.76 -2.49 -14.85
N HIS A 17 10.30 -3.68 -14.47
CA HIS A 17 9.08 -4.27 -14.99
C HIS A 17 7.83 -3.49 -14.58
N GLU A 18 7.70 -3.14 -13.30
CA GLU A 18 6.54 -2.40 -12.77
C GLU A 18 6.45 -0.97 -13.31
N LEU A 19 7.58 -0.33 -13.65
CA LEU A 19 7.60 1.00 -14.28
C LEU A 19 7.40 0.95 -15.79
N ARG A 20 7.82 -0.12 -16.46
CA ARG A 20 7.69 -0.26 -17.92
C ARG A 20 6.23 -0.33 -18.37
N THR A 21 5.39 -1.05 -17.63
CA THR A 21 3.98 -1.25 -17.99
C THR A 21 3.19 0.05 -18.05
N PRO A 22 3.14 0.90 -17.00
CA PRO A 22 2.44 2.19 -17.07
C PRO A 22 3.03 3.12 -18.14
N SER A 23 4.35 3.14 -18.30
CA SER A 23 5.02 3.94 -19.34
C SER A 23 4.63 3.52 -20.76
N ALA A 24 4.51 2.21 -21.00
CA ALA A 24 4.07 1.69 -22.31
C ALA A 24 2.61 2.05 -22.59
N ILE A 25 1.73 2.01 -21.60
CA ILE A 25 0.33 2.40 -21.74
C ILE A 25 0.23 3.89 -22.05
N VAL A 26 0.94 4.76 -21.33
CA VAL A 26 0.98 6.20 -21.61
C VAL A 26 1.45 6.46 -23.05
N SER A 27 2.51 5.78 -23.49
CA SER A 27 3.02 5.90 -24.85
C SER A 27 2.00 5.45 -25.90
N ALA A 28 1.28 4.37 -25.65
CA ALA A 28 0.24 3.86 -26.54
C ALA A 28 -0.95 4.84 -26.66
N GLU A 29 -1.42 5.40 -25.54
CA GLU A 29 -2.48 6.42 -25.54
C GLU A 29 -2.07 7.68 -26.30
N CYS A 30 -0.85 8.16 -26.10
CA CYS A 30 -0.33 9.30 -26.86
C CYS A 30 -0.25 9.01 -28.38
N GLN A 31 0.13 7.79 -28.78
CA GLN A 31 0.16 7.39 -30.18
C GLN A 31 -1.25 7.26 -30.75
N TYR A 32 -2.17 6.70 -29.98
CA TYR A 32 -3.59 6.59 -30.36
C TYR A 32 -4.18 7.97 -30.65
N LEU A 33 -4.02 8.94 -29.75
CA LEU A 33 -4.51 10.29 -29.93
C LEU A 33 -3.92 10.98 -31.16
N LYS A 34 -2.62 10.83 -31.40
CA LYS A 34 -1.96 11.40 -32.58
C LYS A 34 -2.49 10.85 -33.91
N LYS A 35 -2.92 9.59 -33.91
CA LYS A 35 -3.33 8.91 -35.16
C LYS A 35 -4.85 8.89 -35.35
N TYR A 36 -5.61 8.77 -34.28
CA TYR A 36 -7.04 8.50 -34.31
C TYR A 36 -7.91 9.50 -33.53
N GLY A 37 -7.33 10.36 -32.69
CA GLY A 37 -8.10 11.35 -31.91
C GLY A 37 -8.80 12.34 -32.83
N LYS A 38 -10.14 12.37 -32.79
CA LYS A 38 -10.96 13.19 -33.69
C LYS A 38 -11.88 14.16 -32.93
N ASN A 39 -12.26 13.83 -31.70
CA ASN A 39 -13.24 14.59 -30.94
C ASN A 39 -12.76 14.74 -29.48
N ILE A 40 -13.43 15.58 -28.72
CA ILE A 40 -13.08 15.89 -27.34
C ILE A 40 -13.19 14.65 -26.43
N ASP A 41 -14.10 13.74 -26.74
CA ASP A 41 -14.32 12.54 -25.92
C ASP A 41 -13.13 11.59 -26.03
N ASP A 42 -12.59 11.36 -27.23
CA ASP A 42 -11.38 10.55 -27.43
C ASP A 42 -10.20 11.08 -26.61
N TYR A 43 -10.00 12.41 -26.60
CA TYR A 43 -8.93 13.06 -25.80
C TYR A 43 -9.21 12.94 -24.30
N THR A 44 -10.44 13.11 -23.86
CA THR A 44 -10.80 13.03 -22.44
C THR A 44 -10.60 11.61 -21.90
N GLU A 45 -11.00 10.59 -22.65
CA GLU A 45 -10.81 9.20 -22.27
C GLU A 45 -9.33 8.84 -22.16
N SER A 46 -8.53 9.15 -23.18
CA SER A 46 -7.09 8.88 -23.15
C SER A 46 -6.36 9.65 -22.07
N LEU A 47 -6.71 10.91 -21.82
CA LEU A 47 -6.13 11.70 -20.71
C LEU A 47 -6.45 11.06 -19.36
N THR A 48 -7.65 10.54 -19.15
CA THR A 48 -8.02 9.82 -17.91
C THR A 48 -7.16 8.56 -17.73
N VAL A 49 -6.89 7.82 -18.80
CA VAL A 49 -6.00 6.66 -18.74
C VAL A 49 -4.57 7.09 -18.41
N ILE A 50 -4.06 8.13 -19.07
CA ILE A 50 -2.71 8.67 -18.82
C ILE A 50 -2.56 9.14 -17.38
N GLU A 51 -3.52 9.89 -16.87
CA GLU A 51 -3.54 10.37 -15.47
C GLU A 51 -3.48 9.22 -14.47
N ARG A 52 -4.29 8.17 -14.68
CA ARG A 52 -4.27 6.97 -13.85
C ARG A 52 -2.91 6.26 -13.88
N GLN A 53 -2.26 6.14 -15.03
CA GLN A 53 -0.93 5.52 -15.12
C GLN A 53 0.15 6.37 -14.48
N ASN A 54 0.06 7.71 -14.61
CA ASN A 54 0.98 8.62 -13.95
C ASN A 54 0.88 8.54 -12.42
N THR A 55 -0.34 8.49 -11.88
CA THR A 55 -0.59 8.29 -10.45
C THR A 55 0.04 6.99 -9.96
N LYS A 56 -0.17 5.88 -10.66
CA LYS A 56 0.46 4.58 -10.36
C LYS A 56 1.97 4.65 -10.33
N THR A 57 2.57 5.31 -11.32
CA THR A 57 4.03 5.48 -11.39
C THR A 57 4.56 6.27 -10.20
N THR A 58 3.88 7.35 -9.83
CA THR A 58 4.23 8.18 -8.68
C THR A 58 4.13 7.40 -7.36
N GLU A 59 3.12 6.55 -7.21
CA GLU A 59 2.97 5.67 -6.04
C GLU A 59 4.11 4.67 -5.93
N ILE A 60 4.51 4.00 -7.04
CA ILE A 60 5.66 3.09 -7.05
C ILE A 60 6.92 3.83 -6.59
N ILE A 61 7.22 4.96 -7.20
CA ILE A 61 8.41 5.76 -6.89
C ILE A 61 8.40 6.18 -5.41
N SER A 62 7.27 6.64 -4.89
CA SER A 62 7.13 7.04 -3.49
C SER A 62 7.42 5.87 -2.54
N GLN A 63 6.85 4.69 -2.80
CA GLN A 63 7.09 3.49 -1.98
C GLN A 63 8.54 3.03 -2.03
N LEU A 64 9.19 3.10 -3.21
CA LEU A 64 10.60 2.77 -3.37
C LEU A 64 11.52 3.72 -2.60
N LEU A 65 11.24 5.02 -2.65
CA LEU A 65 12.00 6.03 -1.89
C LEU A 65 11.83 5.84 -0.39
N GLN A 66 10.62 5.52 0.09
CA GLN A 66 10.38 5.20 1.49
C GLN A 66 11.14 3.96 1.93
N LEU A 67 11.09 2.88 1.14
CA LEU A 67 11.83 1.66 1.43
C LEU A 67 13.35 1.92 1.50
N SER A 68 13.88 2.68 0.55
CA SER A 68 15.29 3.06 0.53
C SER A 68 15.72 3.87 1.75
N ARG A 69 14.88 4.82 2.21
CA ARG A 69 15.15 5.61 3.43
C ARG A 69 15.16 4.74 4.69
N LEU A 70 14.20 3.80 4.80
CA LEU A 70 14.13 2.83 5.89
C LEU A 70 15.39 1.96 5.95
N GLU A 71 15.87 1.47 4.80
CA GLU A 71 17.06 0.63 4.71
C GLU A 71 18.36 1.35 5.07
N GLN A 72 18.43 2.64 4.78
CA GLN A 72 19.59 3.47 5.11
C GLN A 72 19.62 3.92 6.58
N GLY A 73 18.62 3.55 7.39
CA GLY A 73 18.51 3.96 8.79
C GLY A 73 18.39 5.48 8.99
N ARG A 74 18.01 6.22 7.95
CA ARG A 74 17.96 7.69 7.96
C ARG A 74 16.71 8.28 8.64
N ILE A 75 15.96 7.46 9.38
CA ILE A 75 14.66 7.84 9.96
C ILE A 75 14.78 7.97 11.49
N LYS A 76 15.83 8.60 11.99
CA LYS A 76 16.07 8.62 13.44
C LYS A 76 15.41 9.81 14.17
N ASP A 77 14.97 10.85 13.49
CA ASP A 77 14.79 12.15 14.15
C ASP A 77 13.34 12.60 14.43
N ASP A 78 12.31 11.82 13.99
CA ASP A 78 10.90 12.24 14.09
C ASP A 78 10.05 11.30 14.96
N PHE A 79 10.62 10.75 16.03
CA PHE A 79 9.86 9.93 16.98
C PHE A 79 9.31 10.81 18.11
N GLU A 80 8.02 10.66 18.37
CA GLU A 80 7.32 11.36 19.44
C GLU A 80 6.27 10.47 20.11
N TYR A 81 5.85 10.84 21.33
CA TYR A 81 4.68 10.22 21.94
C TYR A 81 3.42 10.76 21.26
N SER A 82 2.68 9.89 20.64
CA SER A 82 1.45 10.26 19.94
C SER A 82 0.35 9.23 20.15
N ASN A 83 -0.91 9.69 20.12
CA ASN A 83 -2.06 8.83 20.32
C ASN A 83 -2.30 7.96 19.09
N PHE A 84 -2.14 6.64 19.25
CA PHE A 84 -2.23 5.70 18.14
C PHE A 84 -3.66 5.50 17.63
N LYS A 85 -4.67 5.61 18.51
CA LYS A 85 -6.08 5.56 18.11
C LYS A 85 -6.43 6.72 17.18
N THR A 86 -6.04 7.93 17.56
CA THR A 86 -6.25 9.13 16.75
C THR A 86 -5.58 9.01 15.38
N LEU A 87 -4.37 8.42 15.33
CA LEU A 87 -3.70 8.15 14.06
C LEU A 87 -4.51 7.20 13.17
N ILE A 88 -5.00 6.08 13.72
CA ILE A 88 -5.81 5.12 12.98
C ILE A 88 -7.08 5.80 12.44
N GLU A 89 -7.77 6.55 13.28
CA GLU A 89 -8.98 7.29 12.90
C GLU A 89 -8.69 8.28 11.77
N SER A 90 -7.60 9.04 11.86
CA SER A 90 -7.19 9.98 10.80
C SER A 90 -6.88 9.29 9.48
N VAL A 91 -6.23 8.13 9.51
CA VAL A 91 -5.98 7.32 8.30
C VAL A 91 -7.29 6.83 7.68
N CYS A 92 -8.23 6.34 8.51
CA CYS A 92 -9.54 5.91 8.03
C CYS A 92 -10.35 7.08 7.43
N ASP A 93 -10.18 8.28 7.97
CA ASP A 93 -10.86 9.48 7.49
C ASP A 93 -10.37 9.98 6.14
N MET A 94 -9.18 9.63 5.74
CA MET A 94 -8.65 9.93 4.40
C MET A 94 -9.22 9.01 3.31
N GLU A 95 -9.83 7.88 3.69
CA GLU A 95 -10.34 6.92 2.73
C GLU A 95 -11.68 7.40 2.09
N PRO A 96 -11.96 7.01 0.83
CA PRO A 96 -13.21 7.35 0.16
C PRO A 96 -14.44 6.92 0.96
N LEU A 97 -15.51 7.71 0.94
CA LEU A 97 -16.76 7.49 1.70
C LEU A 97 -17.35 6.08 1.54
N GLN A 98 -17.22 5.49 0.36
CA GLN A 98 -17.70 4.13 0.09
C GLN A 98 -16.98 3.06 0.94
N PHE A 99 -15.73 3.28 1.30
CA PHE A 99 -14.94 2.38 2.13
C PHE A 99 -15.12 2.68 3.63
N LYS A 100 -15.28 3.96 4.02
CA LYS A 100 -15.54 4.34 5.43
C LYS A 100 -16.72 3.60 6.03
N LYS A 101 -17.79 3.38 5.27
CA LYS A 101 -18.99 2.66 5.72
C LYS A 101 -18.78 1.17 5.99
N GLN A 102 -17.65 0.62 5.57
CA GLN A 102 -17.29 -0.79 5.75
C GLN A 102 -16.33 -1.01 6.93
N ILE A 103 -15.75 0.07 7.46
CA ILE A 103 -14.78 0.01 8.54
C ILE A 103 -15.49 0.17 9.88
N THR A 104 -15.28 -0.77 10.78
CA THR A 104 -15.74 -0.70 12.18
C THR A 104 -14.53 -0.77 13.09
N ILE A 105 -14.37 0.23 13.96
CA ILE A 105 -13.25 0.32 14.89
C ILE A 105 -13.73 -0.10 16.28
N TYR A 106 -13.08 -1.11 16.84
CA TYR A 106 -13.26 -1.52 18.23
C TYR A 106 -12.00 -1.17 19.01
N SER A 107 -12.13 -0.27 19.98
CA SER A 107 -11.06 0.05 20.91
C SER A 107 -11.67 0.15 22.31
N ASN A 108 -11.06 -0.50 23.28
CA ASN A 108 -11.36 -0.33 24.70
C ASN A 108 -10.44 0.72 25.35
N LEU A 109 -9.67 1.45 24.56
CA LEU A 109 -8.63 2.36 25.03
C LEU A 109 -8.89 3.73 24.39
N ASP A 110 -9.20 4.71 25.22
CA ASP A 110 -9.44 6.07 24.74
C ASP A 110 -8.14 6.86 24.57
N ASP A 111 -7.08 6.48 25.29
CA ASP A 111 -5.77 7.11 25.20
C ASP A 111 -4.66 6.04 25.17
N ILE A 112 -4.14 5.76 23.98
CA ILE A 112 -2.93 4.95 23.79
C ILE A 112 -1.84 5.82 23.20
N SER A 113 -1.02 6.38 24.07
CA SER A 113 0.18 7.09 23.63
C SER A 113 1.33 6.09 23.48
N ILE A 114 1.91 6.02 22.29
CA ILE A 114 3.11 5.24 21.98
C ILE A 114 4.20 6.12 21.41
N TYR A 115 5.45 5.77 21.66
CA TYR A 115 6.61 6.45 21.10
C TYR A 115 6.85 5.93 19.69
N MET A 116 6.55 6.74 18.67
CA MET A 116 6.57 6.32 17.26
C MET A 116 6.93 7.47 16.33
N ASN A 117 7.40 7.13 15.14
CA ASN A 117 7.37 8.07 14.02
C ASN A 117 5.96 8.06 13.41
N VAL A 118 5.21 9.14 13.60
CA VAL A 118 3.78 9.26 13.21
C VAL A 118 3.60 9.04 11.71
N GLY A 119 4.48 9.60 10.88
CA GLY A 119 4.41 9.47 9.42
C GLY A 119 4.60 8.03 8.94
N LEU A 120 5.59 7.32 9.49
CA LEU A 120 5.84 5.93 9.15
C LEU A 120 4.72 5.01 9.63
N MET A 121 4.25 5.24 10.86
CA MET A 121 3.15 4.45 11.41
C MET A 121 1.85 4.65 10.61
N ALA A 122 1.57 5.88 10.15
CA ALA A 122 0.45 6.15 9.24
C ALA A 122 0.57 5.36 7.93
N ILE A 123 1.78 5.27 7.36
CA ILE A 123 2.05 4.46 6.17
C ILE A 123 1.78 2.98 6.44
N ALA A 124 2.26 2.44 7.57
CA ALA A 124 2.03 1.05 7.94
C ALA A 124 0.53 0.74 8.10
N VAL A 125 -0.18 1.54 8.88
CA VAL A 125 -1.63 1.42 9.10
C VAL A 125 -2.38 1.49 7.78
N LYS A 126 -2.08 2.48 6.93
CA LYS A 126 -2.70 2.65 5.60
C LYS A 126 -2.49 1.43 4.72
N ASN A 127 -1.28 0.88 4.66
CA ASN A 127 -0.99 -0.31 3.84
C ASN A 127 -1.78 -1.53 4.29
N ILE A 128 -1.92 -1.75 5.60
CA ILE A 128 -2.68 -2.89 6.13
C ILE A 128 -4.18 -2.70 5.84
N ILE A 129 -4.74 -1.51 6.08
CA ILE A 129 -6.15 -1.21 5.81
C ILE A 129 -6.45 -1.33 4.31
N ASN A 130 -5.59 -0.79 3.44
CA ASN A 130 -5.76 -0.88 1.99
C ASN A 130 -5.72 -2.32 1.50
N ASN A 131 -4.86 -3.17 2.07
CA ASN A 131 -4.87 -4.60 1.76
C ASN A 131 -6.21 -5.25 2.17
N ALA A 132 -6.69 -4.97 3.37
CA ALA A 132 -7.98 -5.48 3.83
C ALA A 132 -9.13 -5.03 2.91
N MET A 133 -9.17 -3.75 2.52
CA MET A 133 -10.20 -3.22 1.59
C MET A 133 -10.11 -3.90 0.21
N LYS A 134 -8.91 -4.06 -0.30
CA LYS A 134 -8.63 -4.60 -1.63
C LYS A 134 -9.03 -6.08 -1.75
N TYR A 135 -8.78 -6.87 -0.72
CA TYR A 135 -9.01 -8.32 -0.75
C TYR A 135 -10.34 -8.75 -0.11
N SER A 136 -11.02 -7.85 0.58
CA SER A 136 -12.37 -8.07 1.10
C SER A 136 -13.38 -8.31 -0.02
N LYS A 137 -14.37 -9.14 0.27
CA LYS A 137 -15.54 -9.27 -0.63
C LYS A 137 -16.36 -7.99 -0.62
N ASN A 138 -16.97 -7.64 -1.76
CA ASN A 138 -17.85 -6.48 -1.88
C ASN A 138 -18.88 -6.45 -0.74
N LYS A 139 -18.94 -5.31 -0.02
CA LYS A 139 -19.84 -5.04 1.12
C LYS A 139 -19.55 -5.82 2.41
N SER A 140 -18.42 -6.51 2.54
CA SER A 140 -18.03 -7.08 3.84
C SER A 140 -17.44 -6.02 4.75
N SER A 141 -17.68 -6.12 6.05
CA SER A 141 -17.10 -5.22 7.04
C SER A 141 -15.62 -5.51 7.23
N ILE A 142 -14.84 -4.45 7.42
CA ILE A 142 -13.45 -4.53 7.90
C ILE A 142 -13.48 -4.14 9.38
N ILE A 143 -12.93 -5.00 10.21
CA ILE A 143 -12.90 -4.80 11.66
C ILE A 143 -11.49 -4.42 12.07
N LEU A 144 -11.35 -3.27 12.69
CA LEU A 144 -10.12 -2.80 13.30
C LEU A 144 -10.25 -2.98 14.80
N LYS A 145 -9.25 -3.62 15.42
CA LYS A 145 -9.19 -3.75 16.88
C LYS A 145 -7.89 -3.18 17.39
N LEU A 146 -7.99 -2.44 18.47
CA LEU A 146 -6.86 -1.83 19.16
C LEU A 146 -6.96 -2.16 20.64
N TRP A 147 -5.92 -2.80 21.20
CA TRP A 147 -5.86 -3.11 22.63
C TRP A 147 -4.43 -3.10 23.13
N LYS A 148 -4.29 -3.01 24.44
CA LYS A 148 -3.00 -3.11 25.14
C LYS A 148 -2.96 -4.39 25.96
N GLU A 149 -1.86 -5.10 25.88
CA GLU A 149 -1.58 -6.25 26.74
C GLU A 149 -0.14 -6.14 27.23
N LYS A 150 0.02 -6.01 28.56
CA LYS A 150 1.31 -5.72 29.21
C LYS A 150 1.94 -4.46 28.63
N ASP A 151 3.15 -4.59 28.07
CA ASP A 151 3.94 -3.50 27.50
C ASP A 151 3.74 -3.33 25.98
N TYR A 152 2.87 -4.15 25.37
CA TYR A 152 2.62 -4.13 23.93
C TYR A 152 1.25 -3.55 23.61
N VAL A 153 1.21 -2.79 22.53
CA VAL A 153 -0.03 -2.33 21.90
C VAL A 153 -0.25 -3.16 20.64
N PHE A 154 -1.44 -3.72 20.52
CA PHE A 154 -1.83 -4.55 19.39
C PHE A 154 -2.83 -3.83 18.52
N PHE A 155 -2.59 -3.86 17.22
CA PHE A 155 -3.52 -3.41 16.19
C PHE A 155 -3.82 -4.56 15.25
N GLU A 156 -5.07 -4.98 15.21
CA GLU A 156 -5.58 -6.06 14.36
C GLU A 156 -6.49 -5.47 13.27
N VAL A 157 -6.26 -5.88 12.03
CA VAL A 157 -7.16 -5.62 10.91
C VAL A 157 -7.70 -6.95 10.41
N LYS A 158 -9.00 -7.14 10.54
CA LYS A 158 -9.70 -8.35 10.10
C LYS A 158 -10.56 -8.05 8.89
N ASP A 159 -10.29 -8.75 7.79
CA ASP A 159 -11.10 -8.77 6.59
C ASP A 159 -11.84 -10.11 6.43
N TYR A 160 -12.79 -10.14 5.49
CA TYR A 160 -13.55 -11.33 5.11
C TYR A 160 -13.36 -11.64 3.62
N GLY A 161 -12.11 -11.55 3.19
CA GLY A 161 -11.68 -11.74 1.81
C GLY A 161 -11.44 -13.17 1.41
N CYS A 162 -10.58 -13.36 0.41
CA CYS A 162 -10.22 -14.67 -0.11
C CYS A 162 -9.25 -15.46 0.79
N GLY A 163 -8.69 -14.81 1.81
CA GLY A 163 -7.64 -15.39 2.64
C GLY A 163 -6.33 -15.61 1.90
N MET A 164 -5.36 -16.24 2.59
CA MET A 164 -4.04 -16.52 2.08
C MET A 164 -3.69 -18.00 2.26
N SER A 165 -3.06 -18.61 1.24
CA SER A 165 -2.50 -19.96 1.36
C SER A 165 -1.25 -19.93 2.26
N GLU A 166 -0.86 -21.08 2.81
CA GLU A 166 0.37 -21.17 3.62
C GLU A 166 1.63 -20.76 2.81
N GLU A 167 1.64 -21.04 1.52
CA GLU A 167 2.70 -20.60 0.62
C GLU A 167 2.73 -19.06 0.49
N THR A 168 1.56 -18.45 0.25
CA THR A 168 1.44 -16.99 0.20
C THR A 168 1.92 -16.33 1.50
N LYS A 169 1.56 -16.90 2.67
CA LYS A 169 1.97 -16.35 3.98
C LYS A 169 3.48 -16.30 4.18
N LYS A 170 4.24 -17.23 3.59
CA LYS A 170 5.71 -17.24 3.67
C LYS A 170 6.34 -16.07 2.93
N HIS A 171 5.68 -15.58 1.88
CA HIS A 171 6.23 -14.59 0.95
C HIS A 171 5.55 -13.22 1.02
N ILE A 172 4.54 -13.02 1.88
CA ILE A 172 3.78 -11.75 1.92
C ILE A 172 4.62 -10.52 2.22
N TYR A 173 5.79 -10.69 2.83
CA TYR A 173 6.73 -9.62 3.16
C TYR A 173 7.83 -9.44 2.10
N ASP A 174 7.88 -10.34 1.10
CA ASP A 174 8.83 -10.22 0.01
C ASP A 174 8.42 -9.06 -0.90
N ARG A 175 9.41 -8.30 -1.38
CA ARG A 175 9.17 -7.16 -2.27
C ARG A 175 8.60 -7.64 -3.59
N PHE A 176 7.61 -6.91 -4.11
CA PHE A 176 6.92 -7.22 -5.36
C PHE A 176 6.19 -8.58 -5.39
N TYR A 177 6.16 -9.30 -4.26
CA TYR A 177 5.43 -10.55 -4.20
C TYR A 177 3.92 -10.31 -4.31
N ARG A 178 3.29 -11.08 -5.17
CA ARG A 178 1.84 -11.08 -5.39
C ARG A 178 1.38 -12.51 -5.63
N ALA A 179 0.38 -12.97 -4.88
CA ALA A 179 -0.22 -14.27 -5.13
C ALA A 179 -0.85 -14.30 -6.53
N ASP A 180 -0.77 -15.42 -7.24
CA ASP A 180 -1.21 -15.55 -8.65
C ASP A 180 -2.65 -15.09 -8.89
N LYS A 181 -3.55 -15.37 -7.95
CA LYS A 181 -4.94 -14.91 -8.02
C LYS A 181 -5.13 -13.41 -7.92
N SER A 182 -4.13 -12.68 -7.43
CA SER A 182 -4.17 -11.23 -7.21
C SER A 182 -3.48 -10.42 -8.30
N ARG A 183 -2.93 -11.05 -9.34
CA ARG A 183 -2.24 -10.34 -10.43
C ARG A 183 -3.12 -9.32 -11.16
N ASN A 184 -4.43 -9.54 -11.18
CA ASN A 184 -5.41 -8.62 -11.77
C ASN A 184 -5.90 -7.54 -10.80
N THR A 185 -5.51 -7.57 -9.52
CA THR A 185 -5.89 -6.55 -8.54
C THR A 185 -4.82 -5.45 -8.48
N GLU A 186 -5.22 -4.20 -8.20
CA GLU A 186 -4.28 -3.06 -8.09
C GLU A 186 -3.28 -3.26 -6.95
N GLY A 187 -2.01 -2.83 -7.16
CA GLY A 187 -0.95 -2.83 -6.16
C GLY A 187 0.33 -3.52 -6.63
N PHE A 188 1.45 -3.10 -6.09
CA PHE A 188 2.80 -3.43 -6.56
C PHE A 188 3.51 -4.48 -5.71
N GLY A 189 2.90 -5.00 -4.65
CA GLY A 189 3.55 -5.96 -3.75
C GLY A 189 4.61 -5.34 -2.82
N LEU A 190 4.59 -4.00 -2.64
CA LEU A 190 5.52 -3.28 -1.76
C LEU A 190 4.91 -2.93 -0.39
N GLY A 191 3.59 -2.92 -0.26
CA GLY A 191 2.91 -2.43 0.94
C GLY A 191 3.26 -3.21 2.21
N LEU A 192 3.18 -4.54 2.18
CA LEU A 192 3.48 -5.37 3.37
C LEU A 192 4.98 -5.46 3.65
N SER A 193 5.84 -5.38 2.64
CA SER A 193 7.29 -5.28 2.87
C SER A 193 7.67 -3.95 3.56
N LEU A 194 6.97 -2.84 3.23
CA LEU A 194 7.11 -1.58 3.96
C LEU A 194 6.62 -1.71 5.41
N VAL A 195 5.46 -2.31 5.65
CA VAL A 195 4.95 -2.57 7.02
C VAL A 195 5.98 -3.33 7.83
N HIS A 196 6.53 -4.42 7.29
CA HIS A 196 7.54 -5.25 7.98
C HIS A 196 8.84 -4.51 8.30
N LYS A 197 9.17 -3.46 7.55
CA LYS A 197 10.35 -2.63 7.81
C LYS A 197 10.09 -1.51 8.80
N ILE A 198 8.85 -1.07 8.94
CA ILE A 198 8.45 0.03 9.84
C ILE A 198 8.26 -0.48 11.27
N ILE A 199 7.68 -1.70 11.41
CA ILE A 199 7.42 -2.36 12.70
C ILE A 199 8.59 -3.29 13.07
#